data_545700a95c2f52693afbe8305842ddf8
#
_entry.id   545700a95c2f52693afbe8305842ddf8
#
_cell.length_a   1.000
_cell.length_b   1.000
_cell.length_c   1.000
_cell.angle_alpha   90.00
_cell.angle_beta   90.00
_cell.angle_gamma   90.00
#
_symmetry.space_group_name_H-M   'P 1'
#
loop_
_entity.id
_entity.type
_entity.pdbx_description
1 polymer ?
#
loop_
_entity_poly.entity_id
_entity_poly.type
_entity_poly.pdbx_seq_one_letter_code
_entity_poly.pdbx_strand_id
1 'polypeptide(L)'
;MQDKNNIDFENIMRMNEIAEVYELTKQNKKAENYHRNIVKLCDRHPKNETALQYKIHSLNQLNKPYKSLETTNELLNLNPNSLIALFNIIKFLKEASYV
;
A
#
# COMPACT_ATOMS: atom_id res chain seq x y z
N MET A 1 -23.84 15.44 1.65
CA MET A 1 -22.45 15.83 1.87
C MET A 1 -21.57 14.57 1.98
N GLN A 2 -20.54 14.47 1.15
CA GLN A 2 -19.65 13.31 1.23
C GLN A 2 -18.80 13.36 2.48
N ASP A 3 -18.63 12.21 3.12
CA ASP A 3 -17.70 12.05 4.21
C ASP A 3 -16.27 12.27 3.67
N LYS A 4 -15.45 12.97 4.42
CA LYS A 4 -14.05 13.21 4.10
C LYS A 4 -13.29 11.89 3.85
N ASN A 5 -13.62 10.84 4.63
CA ASN A 5 -13.01 9.52 4.46
C ASN A 5 -13.31 8.93 3.09
N ASN A 6 -14.56 9.08 2.61
CA ASN A 6 -14.95 8.56 1.29
C ASN A 6 -14.17 9.26 0.17
N ILE A 7 -13.94 10.55 0.31
CA ILE A 7 -13.16 11.32 -0.67
C ILE A 7 -11.72 10.81 -0.71
N ASP A 8 -11.11 10.59 0.45
CA ASP A 8 -9.75 10.07 0.53
C ASP A 8 -9.64 8.68 -0.12
N PHE A 9 -10.59 7.78 0.16
CA PHE A 9 -10.56 6.43 -0.41
C PHE A 9 -10.78 6.43 -1.92
N GLU A 10 -11.67 7.29 -2.42
CA GLU A 10 -11.84 7.46 -3.86
C GLU A 10 -10.55 7.93 -4.51
N ASN A 11 -9.85 8.87 -3.89
CA ASN A 11 -8.58 9.39 -4.39
C ASN A 11 -7.48 8.33 -4.34
N ILE A 12 -7.41 7.54 -3.27
CA ILE A 12 -6.45 6.44 -3.15
C ILE A 12 -6.65 5.45 -4.30
N MET A 13 -7.90 5.02 -4.53
CA MET A 13 -8.22 4.07 -5.57
C MET A 13 -7.83 4.60 -6.95
N ARG A 14 -8.18 5.86 -7.23
CA ARG A 14 -7.87 6.49 -8.50
C ARG A 14 -6.38 6.63 -8.72
N MET A 15 -5.64 7.08 -7.71
CA MET A 15 -4.20 7.21 -7.80
C MET A 15 -3.52 5.86 -8.01
N ASN A 16 -4.06 4.80 -7.38
CA ASN A 16 -3.52 3.47 -7.57
C ASN A 16 -3.71 2.99 -9.02
N GLU A 17 -4.86 3.25 -9.61
CA GLU A 17 -5.12 2.94 -11.02
C GLU A 17 -4.17 3.69 -11.95
N ILE A 18 -3.97 4.98 -11.69
CA ILE A 18 -3.06 5.81 -12.49
C ILE A 18 -1.63 5.30 -12.36
N ALA A 19 -1.20 4.98 -11.15
CA ALA A 19 0.14 4.42 -10.92
C ALA A 19 0.35 3.12 -11.71
N GLU A 20 -0.66 2.26 -11.76
CA GLU A 20 -0.60 1.02 -12.51
C GLU A 20 -0.42 1.28 -14.01
N VAL A 21 -1.14 2.26 -14.56
CA VAL A 21 -0.98 2.65 -15.97
C VAL A 21 0.44 3.12 -16.24
N TYR A 22 1.01 3.93 -15.35
CA TYR A 22 2.40 4.40 -15.52
C TYR A 22 3.40 3.24 -15.42
N GLU A 23 3.15 2.28 -14.55
CA GLU A 23 4.01 1.10 -14.45
C GLU A 23 3.95 0.26 -15.73
N LEU A 24 2.76 0.04 -16.25
CA LEU A 24 2.57 -0.72 -17.49
C LEU A 24 3.19 -0.02 -18.72
N THR A 25 3.28 1.29 -18.70
CA THR A 25 3.88 2.08 -19.77
C THR A 25 5.34 2.44 -19.52
N LYS A 26 5.95 1.81 -18.52
CA LYS A 26 7.38 1.99 -18.17
C LYS A 26 7.74 3.42 -17.73
N GLN A 27 6.78 4.15 -17.20
CA GLN A 27 6.99 5.49 -16.65
C GLN A 27 7.12 5.40 -15.14
N ASN A 28 8.18 4.74 -14.69
CA ASN A 28 8.34 4.33 -13.29
C ASN A 28 8.44 5.50 -12.31
N LYS A 29 9.08 6.60 -12.70
CA LYS A 29 9.20 7.77 -11.82
C LYS A 29 7.84 8.40 -11.54
N LYS A 30 6.97 8.46 -12.55
CA LYS A 30 5.61 8.97 -12.37
C LYS A 30 4.81 8.05 -11.46
N ALA A 31 4.93 6.74 -11.65
CA ALA A 31 4.27 5.77 -10.79
C ALA A 31 4.72 5.93 -9.34
N GLU A 32 6.02 6.08 -9.10
CA GLU A 32 6.56 6.27 -7.75
C GLU A 32 5.96 7.50 -7.07
N ASN A 33 5.82 8.61 -7.79
CA ASN A 33 5.23 9.83 -7.23
C ASN A 33 3.79 9.57 -6.77
N TYR A 34 3.01 8.84 -7.56
CA TYR A 34 1.65 8.47 -7.17
C TYR A 34 1.65 7.56 -5.95
N HIS A 35 2.56 6.58 -5.89
CA HIS A 35 2.64 5.71 -4.72
C HIS A 35 3.03 6.47 -3.45
N ARG A 36 3.93 7.45 -3.53
CA ARG A 36 4.26 8.29 -2.38
C ARG A 36 3.05 9.07 -1.89
N ASN A 37 2.25 9.58 -2.81
CA ASN A 37 1.04 10.31 -2.45
C ASN A 37 -0.03 9.39 -1.85
N ILE A 38 -0.14 8.15 -2.35
CA ILE A 38 -1.03 7.16 -1.76
C ILE A 38 -0.64 6.89 -0.31
N VAL A 39 0.66 6.69 -0.03
CA VAL A 39 1.12 6.45 1.33
C VAL A 39 0.76 7.61 2.25
N LYS A 40 0.98 8.85 1.81
CA LYS A 40 0.63 10.03 2.59
C LYS A 40 -0.85 10.08 2.92
N LEU A 41 -1.68 9.76 1.94
CA LEU A 41 -3.13 9.79 2.13
C LEU A 41 -3.58 8.65 3.06
N CYS A 42 -2.99 7.46 2.93
CA CYS A 42 -3.28 6.34 3.81
C CYS A 42 -2.89 6.63 5.25
N ASP A 43 -1.83 7.40 5.48
CA ASP A 43 -1.36 7.77 6.82
C ASP A 43 -2.39 8.61 7.58
N ARG A 44 -3.36 9.19 6.90
CA ARG A 44 -4.48 9.88 7.53
C ARG A 44 -5.51 8.92 8.13
N HIS A 45 -5.40 7.63 7.81
CA HIS A 45 -6.33 6.60 8.26
C HIS A 45 -5.56 5.40 8.83
N PRO A 46 -4.80 5.60 9.93
CA PRO A 46 -3.83 4.60 10.40
C PRO A 46 -4.46 3.34 10.99
N LYS A 47 -5.77 3.37 11.28
CA LYS A 47 -6.47 2.21 11.84
C LYS A 47 -7.56 1.70 10.90
N ASN A 48 -7.42 2.00 9.62
CA ASN A 48 -8.37 1.52 8.61
C ASN A 48 -7.71 0.41 7.80
N GLU A 49 -8.37 -0.73 7.76
CA GLU A 49 -7.84 -1.92 7.08
C GLU A 49 -7.57 -1.67 5.59
N THR A 50 -8.51 -1.05 4.90
CA THR A 50 -8.37 -0.76 3.46
C THR A 50 -7.19 0.17 3.20
N ALA A 51 -7.04 1.23 4.00
CA ALA A 51 -5.92 2.16 3.87
C ALA A 51 -4.59 1.44 4.08
N LEU A 52 -4.51 0.57 5.08
CA LEU A 52 -3.28 -0.19 5.34
C LEU A 52 -2.96 -1.15 4.18
N GLN A 53 -3.96 -1.74 3.55
CA GLN A 53 -3.75 -2.60 2.39
C GLN A 53 -3.15 -1.84 1.21
N TYR A 54 -3.69 -0.66 0.88
CA TYR A 54 -3.13 0.18 -0.17
C TYR A 54 -1.73 0.68 0.18
N LYS A 55 -1.50 1.02 1.44
CA LYS A 55 -0.18 1.47 1.90
C LYS A 55 0.86 0.38 1.72
N ILE A 56 0.53 -0.86 2.10
CA ILE A 56 1.43 -2.01 1.90
C ILE A 56 1.80 -2.14 0.42
N HIS A 57 0.79 -2.11 -0.45
CA HIS A 57 1.02 -2.24 -1.89
C HIS A 57 1.95 -1.13 -2.40
N SER A 58 1.67 0.11 -2.06
CA SER A 58 2.48 1.24 -2.52
C SER A 58 3.90 1.20 -1.97
N LEU A 59 4.08 0.80 -0.71
CA LEU A 59 5.41 0.66 -0.13
C LEU A 59 6.21 -0.44 -0.83
N ASN A 60 5.56 -1.52 -1.25
CA ASN A 60 6.22 -2.57 -2.02
C ASN A 60 6.65 -2.04 -3.39
N GLN A 61 5.79 -1.28 -4.05
CA GLN A 61 6.12 -0.67 -5.34
C GLN A 61 7.23 0.36 -5.23
N LEU A 62 7.36 1.02 -4.08
CA LEU A 62 8.43 1.95 -3.79
C LEU A 62 9.72 1.26 -3.33
N ASN A 63 9.71 -0.07 -3.29
CA ASN A 63 10.84 -0.89 -2.85
C ASN A 63 11.27 -0.56 -1.42
N LYS A 64 10.29 -0.49 -0.52
CA LYS A 64 10.51 -0.23 0.91
C LYS A 64 10.00 -1.41 1.74
N PRO A 65 10.70 -2.56 1.70
CA PRO A 65 10.20 -3.80 2.31
C PRO A 65 10.04 -3.73 3.83
N TYR A 66 10.92 -3.01 4.53
CA TYR A 66 10.83 -2.94 5.99
C TYR A 66 9.63 -2.10 6.44
N LYS A 67 9.36 -0.99 5.75
CA LYS A 67 8.18 -0.18 6.03
C LYS A 67 6.90 -0.94 5.68
N SER A 68 6.93 -1.69 4.60
CA SER A 68 5.83 -2.57 4.20
C SER A 68 5.55 -3.61 5.30
N LEU A 69 6.59 -4.22 5.86
CA LEU A 69 6.44 -5.20 6.93
C LEU A 69 5.86 -4.56 8.20
N GLU A 70 6.32 -3.37 8.54
CA GLU A 70 5.80 -2.59 9.68
C GLU A 70 4.29 -2.36 9.52
N THR A 71 3.87 -1.92 8.34
CA THR A 71 2.46 -1.69 8.03
C THR A 71 1.66 -3.00 8.06
N THR A 72 2.28 -4.09 7.62
CA THR A 72 1.68 -5.43 7.67
C THR A 72 1.39 -5.83 9.11
N ASN A 73 2.30 -5.53 10.05
CA ASN A 73 2.05 -5.80 11.46
C ASN A 73 0.88 -4.98 12.00
N GLU A 74 0.77 -3.72 11.59
CA GLU A 74 -0.38 -2.90 11.94
C GLU A 74 -1.68 -3.50 11.42
N LEU A 75 -1.67 -3.99 10.20
CA LEU A 75 -2.86 -4.64 9.61
C LEU A 75 -3.23 -5.91 10.38
N LEU A 76 -2.26 -6.73 10.75
CA LEU A 76 -2.51 -7.94 11.54
C LEU A 76 -3.06 -7.64 12.92
N ASN A 77 -2.69 -6.49 13.51
CA ASN A 77 -3.27 -6.06 14.78
C ASN A 77 -4.76 -5.74 14.64
N LEU A 78 -5.18 -5.23 13.49
CA LEU A 78 -6.60 -4.98 13.22
C LEU A 78 -7.35 -6.23 12.80
N ASN A 79 -6.71 -7.06 11.99
CA ASN A 79 -7.32 -8.27 11.44
C ASN A 79 -6.26 -9.37 11.36
N PRO A 80 -6.18 -10.22 12.41
CA PRO A 80 -5.19 -11.32 12.45
C PRO A 80 -5.34 -12.32 11.31
N ASN A 81 -6.50 -12.35 10.64
CA ASN A 81 -6.78 -13.26 9.54
C ASN A 81 -6.63 -12.62 8.17
N SER A 82 -6.05 -11.43 8.10
CA SER A 82 -5.88 -10.74 6.82
C SER A 82 -4.99 -11.54 5.88
N LEU A 83 -5.56 -11.99 4.77
CA LEU A 83 -4.80 -12.73 3.76
C LEU A 83 -3.74 -11.84 3.09
N ILE A 84 -4.07 -10.56 2.89
CA ILE A 84 -3.12 -9.60 2.30
C ILE A 84 -1.88 -9.48 3.18
N ALA A 85 -2.07 -9.35 4.50
CA ALA A 85 -0.97 -9.27 5.44
C ALA A 85 -0.13 -10.55 5.46
N LEU A 86 -0.80 -11.70 5.51
CA LEU A 86 -0.12 -12.98 5.55
C LEU A 86 0.68 -13.23 4.27
N PHE A 87 0.10 -12.93 3.11
CA PHE A 87 0.81 -13.05 1.83
C PHE A 87 1.99 -12.12 1.74
N ASN A 88 1.88 -10.91 2.29
CA ASN A 88 2.99 -9.96 2.28
C ASN A 88 4.17 -10.45 3.13
N ILE A 89 3.88 -11.10 4.27
CA ILE A 89 4.92 -11.71 5.10
C ILE A 89 5.61 -12.84 4.33
N ILE A 90 4.83 -13.70 3.67
CA ILE A 90 5.38 -14.80 2.87
C ILE A 90 6.30 -14.24 1.77
N LYS A 91 5.85 -13.21 1.07
CA LYS A 91 6.64 -12.55 0.03
C LYS A 91 7.96 -12.02 0.59
N PHE A 92 7.91 -11.33 1.72
CA PHE A 92 9.10 -10.80 2.38
C PHE A 92 10.09 -11.90 2.73
N LEU A 93 9.60 -12.99 3.31
CA LEU A 93 10.45 -14.12 3.70
C LEU A 93 11.07 -14.81 2.49
N LYS A 94 10.32 -14.96 1.41
CA LYS A 94 10.85 -15.55 0.18
C LYS A 94 11.97 -14.71 -0.42
N GLU A 95 11.76 -13.40 -0.50
CA GLU A 95 12.77 -12.49 -1.03
C GLU A 95 14.02 -12.49 -0.17
N ALA A 96 13.87 -12.53 1.15
CA ALA A 96 15.00 -12.58 2.08
C ALA A 96 15.80 -13.88 1.95
N SER A 97 15.15 -14.98 1.62
CA SER A 97 15.82 -16.29 1.54
C SER A 97 16.70 -16.46 0.28
N TYR A 98 16.63 -15.52 -0.66
CA TYR A 98 17.48 -15.55 -1.86
C TYR A 98 18.77 -14.74 -1.71
N VAL A 99 19.01 -14.17 -0.56
CA VAL A 99 20.20 -13.36 -0.31
C VAL A 99 21.42 -14.23 0.02
#